data_679f2ad7fa50f16519dc952d9e0d35cb
#
_entry.id   679f2ad7fa50f16519dc952d9e0d35cb
#
_cell.length_a   1.000
_cell.length_b   1.000
_cell.length_c   1.000
_cell.angle_alpha   90.00
_cell.angle_beta   90.00
_cell.angle_gamma   90.00
#
_symmetry.space_group_name_H-M   'P 1'
#
loop_
_entity.id
_entity.type
_entity.pdbx_description
1 polymer ?
#
loop_
_entity_poly.entity_id
_entity_poly.type
_entity_poly.pdbx_seq_one_letter_code
_entity_poly.pdbx_strand_id
1 'polypeptide(L)'
;MMNLLRTIKATIIISLLNFSSIYAQELYTMPADGETRWSSFENNAAARGAGGIDNKRAKGHPAEFMAPGETKTLMNFTGAGTIRRIWITVSNRTQASLRALRIEMYWDSASKPAVSAPLGDFFGVGLGRRTPFENALFSDPEGRSFNCYIPMPFRKSARIVLVNDSKASIHLFYDIDFLKLKEQAANTLYFHTYWSRNAKPELAKDFDILPEVKGKGRYLGMNMGIITDPVYQKSWWGEGEVKIYIDGDKDLPTLNGSGTEDYIGTGWGQGVFAHDFQGCLVADTLTREWAFYRYHVPDPVYFQTDCRVTIQLIGGDGLNKVREYKANGADIIPVTVGIENGLVKLLDKPIALEDKSFPDGWVNFYRRDDVSATAYFYFEKPDHVLPVLPSVEIRTAGLKDK
;
A
#
# COMPACT_ATOMS: atom_id res chain seq x y z
N MET A 1 21.48 20.25 -57.28
CA MET A 1 21.37 20.80 -55.92
C MET A 1 19.93 21.04 -55.41
N MET A 2 18.92 20.93 -56.27
CA MET A 2 17.50 21.24 -55.94
C MET A 2 16.68 20.02 -55.45
N ASN A 3 17.15 18.79 -55.66
CA ASN A 3 16.43 17.54 -55.24
C ASN A 3 16.83 17.03 -53.85
N LEU A 4 17.91 17.55 -53.26
CA LEU A 4 18.36 17.13 -51.90
C LEU A 4 17.62 17.86 -50.78
N LEU A 5 17.09 19.05 -51.06
CA LEU A 5 16.35 19.87 -50.07
C LEU A 5 14.87 19.49 -49.94
N ARG A 6 14.31 18.68 -50.83
CA ARG A 6 12.92 18.19 -50.74
C ARG A 6 12.80 16.91 -49.88
N THR A 7 13.86 16.11 -49.82
CA THR A 7 13.86 14.86 -49.05
C THR A 7 14.05 15.11 -47.55
N ILE A 8 14.73 16.19 -47.15
CA ILE A 8 14.97 16.53 -45.74
C ILE A 8 13.72 17.12 -45.08
N LYS A 9 12.82 17.78 -45.82
CA LYS A 9 11.56 18.31 -45.24
C LYS A 9 10.48 17.23 -45.00
N ALA A 10 10.52 16.10 -45.68
CA ALA A 10 9.55 15.01 -45.47
C ALA A 10 9.93 14.12 -44.30
N THR A 11 11.20 14.00 -43.92
CA THR A 11 11.66 13.15 -42.83
C THR A 11 11.50 13.83 -41.44
N ILE A 12 11.41 15.14 -41.37
CA ILE A 12 11.24 15.91 -40.13
C ILE A 12 9.77 15.96 -39.66
N ILE A 13 8.80 15.74 -40.56
CA ILE A 13 7.37 15.80 -40.23
C ILE A 13 6.86 14.47 -39.66
N ILE A 14 7.55 13.34 -39.87
CA ILE A 14 7.14 12.01 -39.36
C ILE A 14 7.65 11.73 -37.95
N SER A 15 8.66 12.44 -37.45
CA SER A 15 9.20 12.25 -36.10
C SER A 15 8.55 13.13 -35.01
N LEU A 16 7.53 13.93 -35.32
CA LEU A 16 6.84 14.82 -34.37
C LEU A 16 5.46 14.32 -33.93
N LEU A 17 5.06 13.09 -34.29
CA LEU A 17 3.73 12.56 -33.96
C LEU A 17 3.70 11.47 -32.87
N ASN A 18 4.77 11.27 -32.11
CA ASN A 18 4.81 10.30 -31.00
C ASN A 18 5.10 10.95 -29.63
N PHE A 19 4.68 12.16 -29.40
CA PHE A 19 4.41 12.59 -28.03
C PHE A 19 3.00 12.17 -27.64
N SER A 20 2.86 10.88 -27.35
CA SER A 20 1.65 10.37 -26.70
C SER A 20 1.58 11.01 -25.34
N SER A 21 0.73 11.99 -25.24
CA SER A 21 0.25 12.60 -24.02
C SER A 21 -0.13 11.54 -23.01
N ILE A 22 0.55 11.53 -21.88
CA ILE A 22 0.09 10.93 -20.62
C ILE A 22 -1.07 11.80 -20.15
N TYR A 23 -2.26 11.62 -20.74
CA TYR A 23 -3.46 12.32 -20.30
C TYR A 23 -4.46 11.32 -19.76
N ALA A 24 -5.15 11.76 -18.69
CA ALA A 24 -6.41 11.19 -18.31
C ALA A 24 -7.23 10.91 -19.57
N GLN A 25 -7.84 9.72 -19.64
CA GLN A 25 -8.74 9.36 -20.75
C GLN A 25 -9.73 10.52 -20.96
N GLU A 26 -9.75 11.10 -22.16
CA GLU A 26 -10.72 12.16 -22.47
C GLU A 26 -12.12 11.60 -22.28
N LEU A 27 -12.93 12.26 -21.44
CA LEU A 27 -14.23 11.74 -21.00
C LEU A 27 -15.20 11.51 -22.18
N TYR A 28 -15.00 12.20 -23.29
CA TYR A 28 -15.81 12.09 -24.52
C TYR A 28 -15.25 11.09 -25.53
N THR A 29 -14.12 10.45 -25.27
CA THR A 29 -13.54 9.46 -26.16
C THR A 29 -14.05 8.06 -25.81
N MET A 30 -14.74 7.43 -26.76
CA MET A 30 -15.27 6.09 -26.59
C MET A 30 -14.28 5.05 -27.15
N PRO A 31 -13.82 4.07 -26.32
CA PRO A 31 -12.98 2.97 -26.84
C PRO A 31 -13.78 2.08 -27.79
N ALA A 32 -13.12 1.64 -28.88
CA ALA A 32 -13.79 0.90 -29.95
C ALA A 32 -14.37 -0.46 -29.52
N ASP A 33 -13.80 -1.09 -28.48
CA ASP A 33 -14.11 -2.46 -28.05
C ASP A 33 -14.41 -2.58 -26.55
N GLY A 34 -14.63 -1.46 -25.86
CA GLY A 34 -14.90 -1.43 -24.42
C GLY A 34 -16.38 -1.66 -24.09
N GLU A 35 -16.67 -2.63 -23.22
CA GLU A 35 -18.01 -2.86 -22.67
C GLU A 35 -18.02 -2.66 -21.16
N THR A 36 -18.84 -1.70 -20.66
CA THR A 36 -19.01 -1.47 -19.22
C THR A 36 -19.72 -2.65 -18.57
N ARG A 37 -19.22 -3.10 -17.40
CA ARG A 37 -19.78 -4.18 -16.58
C ARG A 37 -19.69 -3.82 -15.11
N TRP A 38 -20.66 -4.31 -14.32
CA TRP A 38 -20.66 -4.29 -12.86
C TRP A 38 -20.90 -5.68 -12.31
N SER A 39 -20.14 -6.07 -11.31
CA SER A 39 -20.43 -7.23 -10.45
C SER A 39 -20.90 -6.72 -9.10
N SER A 40 -22.10 -7.14 -8.69
CA SER A 40 -22.73 -6.84 -7.41
C SER A 40 -23.65 -7.99 -7.02
N PHE A 41 -24.24 -7.99 -5.84
CA PHE A 41 -25.25 -9.02 -5.51
C PHE A 41 -26.47 -8.97 -6.43
N GLU A 42 -26.83 -7.82 -6.96
CA GLU A 42 -27.93 -7.70 -7.96
C GLU A 42 -27.56 -8.25 -9.35
N ASN A 43 -26.26 -8.49 -9.63
CA ASN A 43 -25.75 -9.07 -10.87
C ASN A 43 -24.34 -9.63 -10.69
N ASN A 44 -24.21 -10.69 -9.90
CA ASN A 44 -22.89 -11.25 -9.53
C ASN A 44 -22.08 -11.75 -10.75
N ALA A 45 -22.75 -12.23 -11.79
CA ALA A 45 -22.10 -12.64 -13.04
C ALA A 45 -21.68 -11.46 -13.95
N ALA A 46 -22.02 -10.23 -13.59
CA ALA A 46 -21.84 -9.04 -14.43
C ALA A 46 -22.39 -9.22 -15.86
N ALA A 47 -23.48 -9.99 -16.01
CA ALA A 47 -24.06 -10.32 -17.29
C ALA A 47 -24.82 -9.13 -17.88
N ARG A 48 -24.82 -9.01 -19.21
CA ARG A 48 -25.52 -7.94 -19.92
C ARG A 48 -27.03 -8.10 -19.75
N GLY A 49 -27.72 -7.04 -19.29
CA GLY A 49 -29.18 -7.01 -19.15
C GLY A 49 -29.75 -7.91 -18.04
N ALA A 50 -28.90 -8.35 -17.06
CA ALA A 50 -29.30 -9.27 -15.99
C ALA A 50 -29.32 -8.63 -14.59
N GLY A 51 -29.16 -7.33 -14.48
CA GLY A 51 -29.26 -6.63 -13.18
C GLY A 51 -30.70 -6.46 -12.72
N GLY A 52 -30.95 -6.53 -11.40
CA GLY A 52 -32.27 -6.29 -10.81
C GLY A 52 -33.33 -7.34 -11.17
N ILE A 53 -32.95 -8.58 -11.41
CA ILE A 53 -33.90 -9.69 -11.73
C ILE A 53 -34.80 -9.97 -10.54
N ASP A 54 -34.25 -9.95 -9.35
CA ASP A 54 -34.95 -10.12 -8.11
C ASP A 54 -35.94 -8.94 -7.90
N ASN A 55 -37.08 -9.22 -7.31
CA ASN A 55 -38.09 -8.23 -6.98
C ASN A 55 -38.62 -7.38 -8.20
N LYS A 56 -38.74 -7.98 -9.37
CA LYS A 56 -39.39 -7.37 -10.56
C LYS A 56 -38.77 -6.01 -10.97
N ARG A 57 -37.45 -5.91 -10.98
CA ARG A 57 -36.64 -4.71 -11.31
C ARG A 57 -36.58 -3.64 -10.22
N ALA A 58 -37.18 -3.86 -9.05
CA ALA A 58 -36.92 -3.07 -7.87
C ALA A 58 -35.74 -3.64 -7.10
N LYS A 59 -35.29 -2.94 -6.06
CA LYS A 59 -34.22 -3.43 -5.17
C LYS A 59 -34.62 -4.79 -4.57
N GLY A 60 -33.81 -5.84 -4.84
CA GLY A 60 -34.14 -7.21 -4.44
C GLY A 60 -33.02 -7.93 -3.69
N HIS A 61 -31.75 -7.73 -4.10
CA HIS A 61 -30.62 -8.45 -3.53
C HIS A 61 -29.39 -7.52 -3.32
N PRO A 62 -29.50 -6.49 -2.45
CA PRO A 62 -28.44 -5.48 -2.31
C PRO A 62 -27.23 -5.95 -1.49
N ALA A 63 -27.39 -7.01 -0.69
CA ALA A 63 -26.40 -7.44 0.29
C ALA A 63 -26.60 -8.88 0.73
N GLU A 64 -25.54 -9.49 1.27
CA GLU A 64 -25.61 -10.80 1.90
C GLU A 64 -24.89 -10.83 3.24
N PHE A 65 -25.28 -11.78 4.09
CA PHE A 65 -24.51 -12.14 5.26
C PHE A 65 -23.38 -13.09 4.87
N MET A 66 -22.30 -12.98 5.60
CA MET A 66 -21.09 -13.81 5.45
C MET A 66 -20.73 -14.41 6.79
N ALA A 67 -20.88 -15.72 6.94
CA ALA A 67 -20.61 -16.42 8.20
C ALA A 67 -19.11 -16.44 8.54
N PRO A 68 -18.73 -16.71 9.80
CA PRO A 68 -17.36 -17.02 10.17
C PRO A 68 -16.77 -18.15 9.34
N GLY A 69 -15.56 -17.99 8.81
CA GLY A 69 -14.86 -18.96 7.95
C GLY A 69 -15.36 -19.01 6.51
N GLU A 70 -16.40 -18.26 6.15
CA GLU A 70 -16.95 -18.23 4.79
C GLU A 70 -16.03 -17.50 3.82
N THR A 71 -15.93 -18.02 2.60
CA THR A 71 -15.34 -17.37 1.43
C THR A 71 -16.44 -17.01 0.44
N LYS A 72 -16.59 -15.73 0.13
CA LYS A 72 -17.59 -15.24 -0.80
C LYS A 72 -16.93 -14.72 -2.07
N THR A 73 -17.36 -15.22 -3.22
CA THR A 73 -16.92 -14.75 -4.53
C THR A 73 -17.67 -13.47 -4.89
N LEU A 74 -16.93 -12.36 -5.02
CA LEU A 74 -17.47 -11.05 -5.40
C LEU A 74 -17.47 -10.85 -6.92
N MET A 75 -16.49 -11.42 -7.61
CA MET A 75 -16.35 -11.39 -9.07
C MET A 75 -15.70 -12.67 -9.55
N ASN A 76 -16.24 -13.26 -10.62
CA ASN A 76 -15.60 -14.36 -11.35
C ASN A 76 -15.90 -14.18 -12.84
N PHE A 77 -14.98 -13.55 -13.56
CA PHE A 77 -15.16 -13.17 -14.96
C PHE A 77 -14.13 -13.80 -15.86
N THR A 78 -14.57 -14.35 -16.99
CA THR A 78 -13.73 -14.90 -18.05
C THR A 78 -13.68 -13.94 -19.24
N GLY A 79 -12.50 -13.61 -19.71
CA GLY A 79 -12.21 -12.64 -20.77
C GLY A 79 -11.18 -11.61 -20.32
N ALA A 80 -10.79 -10.70 -21.20
CA ALA A 80 -9.89 -9.58 -20.89
C ALA A 80 -10.68 -8.39 -20.34
N GLY A 81 -10.03 -7.58 -19.49
CA GLY A 81 -10.66 -6.37 -18.98
C GLY A 81 -9.76 -5.61 -17.99
N THR A 82 -10.29 -4.51 -17.48
CA THR A 82 -9.63 -3.69 -16.45
C THR A 82 -10.66 -3.30 -15.39
N ILE A 83 -10.46 -3.72 -14.15
CA ILE A 83 -11.24 -3.21 -13.02
C ILE A 83 -10.90 -1.74 -12.85
N ARG A 84 -11.92 -0.89 -12.67
CA ARG A 84 -11.77 0.56 -12.60
C ARG A 84 -12.15 1.13 -11.24
N ARG A 85 -13.04 0.42 -10.54
CA ARG A 85 -13.45 0.78 -9.18
C ARG A 85 -13.87 -0.46 -8.41
N ILE A 86 -13.54 -0.49 -7.13
CA ILE A 86 -14.11 -1.43 -6.16
C ILE A 86 -14.70 -0.60 -5.02
N TRP A 87 -15.96 -0.80 -4.73
CA TRP A 87 -16.64 -0.26 -3.55
C TRP A 87 -17.07 -1.40 -2.64
N ILE A 88 -16.79 -1.30 -1.35
CA ILE A 88 -17.19 -2.29 -0.35
C ILE A 88 -17.62 -1.57 0.94
N THR A 89 -18.67 -2.08 1.59
CA THR A 89 -18.95 -1.76 2.99
C THR A 89 -19.37 -3.00 3.76
N VAL A 90 -19.05 -3.04 5.04
CA VAL A 90 -19.35 -4.14 5.95
C VAL A 90 -19.96 -3.63 7.26
N SER A 91 -20.78 -4.46 7.92
CA SER A 91 -21.48 -4.07 9.15
C SER A 91 -20.54 -3.87 10.34
N ASN A 92 -19.51 -4.69 10.50
CA ASN A 92 -18.51 -4.58 11.56
C ASN A 92 -17.21 -3.99 11.02
N ARG A 93 -16.79 -2.85 11.56
CA ARG A 93 -15.68 -2.04 11.08
C ARG A 93 -14.68 -1.69 12.18
N THR A 94 -14.61 -2.51 13.25
CA THR A 94 -13.55 -2.40 14.25
C THR A 94 -12.19 -2.78 13.66
N GLN A 95 -11.11 -2.32 14.26
CA GLN A 95 -9.74 -2.63 13.81
C GLN A 95 -9.52 -4.15 13.66
N ALA A 96 -9.93 -4.91 14.67
CA ALA A 96 -9.80 -6.37 14.65
C ALA A 96 -10.63 -7.00 13.54
N SER A 97 -11.89 -6.55 13.32
CA SER A 97 -12.75 -7.07 12.26
C SER A 97 -12.16 -6.78 10.88
N LEU A 98 -11.72 -5.54 10.61
CA LEU A 98 -11.16 -5.16 9.31
C LEU A 98 -9.85 -5.89 9.00
N ARG A 99 -9.07 -6.30 10.02
CA ARG A 99 -7.88 -7.14 9.84
C ARG A 99 -8.17 -8.64 9.83
N ALA A 100 -9.30 -9.06 10.36
CA ALA A 100 -9.76 -10.44 10.23
C ALA A 100 -10.42 -10.72 8.88
N LEU A 101 -11.03 -9.74 8.24
CA LEU A 101 -11.48 -9.87 6.85
C LEU A 101 -10.29 -9.74 5.91
N ARG A 102 -10.22 -10.60 4.88
CA ARG A 102 -9.17 -10.49 3.85
C ARG A 102 -9.77 -10.53 2.45
N ILE A 103 -9.25 -9.67 1.58
CA ILE A 103 -9.57 -9.64 0.16
C ILE A 103 -8.48 -10.40 -0.61
N GLU A 104 -8.89 -11.25 -1.55
CA GLU A 104 -7.97 -11.94 -2.46
C GLU A 104 -8.38 -11.72 -3.90
N MET A 105 -7.39 -11.50 -4.78
CA MET A 105 -7.62 -11.33 -6.21
C MET A 105 -6.67 -12.23 -7.01
N TYR A 106 -7.23 -12.86 -8.03
CA TYR A 106 -6.54 -13.83 -8.89
C TYR A 106 -6.69 -13.39 -10.33
N TRP A 107 -5.59 -13.32 -11.06
CA TRP A 107 -5.55 -12.96 -12.47
C TRP A 107 -5.24 -14.18 -13.31
N ASP A 108 -5.92 -14.28 -14.48
CA ASP A 108 -5.62 -15.24 -15.55
C ASP A 108 -5.54 -16.71 -15.09
N SER A 109 -6.40 -17.09 -14.16
CA SER A 109 -6.49 -18.45 -13.59
C SER A 109 -5.25 -18.88 -12.80
N ALA A 110 -4.43 -17.94 -12.33
CA ALA A 110 -3.34 -18.23 -11.41
C ALA A 110 -3.87 -18.94 -10.14
N SER A 111 -3.12 -19.92 -9.65
CA SER A 111 -3.49 -20.69 -8.46
C SER A 111 -3.25 -19.95 -7.15
N LYS A 112 -2.34 -18.97 -7.17
CA LYS A 112 -2.02 -18.10 -6.03
C LYS A 112 -2.62 -16.71 -6.24
N PRO A 113 -3.07 -16.04 -5.18
CA PRO A 113 -3.57 -14.68 -5.31
C PRO A 113 -2.41 -13.69 -5.60
N ALA A 114 -2.65 -12.76 -6.53
CA ALA A 114 -1.80 -11.59 -6.75
C ALA A 114 -2.01 -10.52 -5.67
N VAL A 115 -3.22 -10.48 -5.12
CA VAL A 115 -3.62 -9.62 -4.02
C VAL A 115 -4.09 -10.50 -2.88
N SER A 116 -3.48 -10.36 -1.70
CA SER A 116 -3.95 -10.96 -0.45
C SER A 116 -3.59 -10.01 0.70
N ALA A 117 -4.60 -9.34 1.26
CA ALA A 117 -4.41 -8.34 2.30
C ALA A 117 -5.63 -8.27 3.24
N PRO A 118 -5.46 -7.81 4.49
CA PRO A 118 -6.60 -7.46 5.33
C PRO A 118 -7.41 -6.35 4.67
N LEU A 119 -8.74 -6.42 4.83
CA LEU A 119 -9.66 -5.55 4.09
C LEU A 119 -9.38 -4.06 4.31
N GLY A 120 -9.22 -3.61 5.56
CA GLY A 120 -8.93 -2.21 5.85
C GLY A 120 -7.59 -1.77 5.29
N ASP A 121 -6.55 -2.57 5.51
CA ASP A 121 -5.19 -2.26 5.04
C ASP A 121 -5.11 -2.24 3.50
N PHE A 122 -5.89 -3.08 2.80
CA PHE A 122 -5.98 -3.04 1.33
C PHE A 122 -6.51 -1.68 0.83
N PHE A 123 -7.51 -1.12 1.50
CA PHE A 123 -8.11 0.17 1.13
C PHE A 123 -7.38 1.40 1.72
N GLY A 124 -6.15 1.25 2.17
CA GLY A 124 -5.34 2.36 2.68
C GLY A 124 -5.67 2.77 4.13
N VAL A 125 -6.45 1.96 4.86
CA VAL A 125 -6.79 2.19 6.27
C VAL A 125 -5.82 1.44 7.17
N GLY A 126 -4.64 2.02 7.39
CA GLY A 126 -3.58 1.42 8.20
C GLY A 126 -4.06 1.09 9.61
N LEU A 127 -3.56 -0.04 10.17
CA LEU A 127 -4.00 -0.60 11.46
C LEU A 127 -5.48 -1.03 11.50
N GLY A 128 -6.20 -1.00 10.38
CA GLY A 128 -7.65 -1.13 10.37
C GLY A 128 -8.37 0.03 11.10
N ARG A 129 -7.65 1.09 11.45
CA ARG A 129 -8.20 2.24 12.20
C ARG A 129 -8.86 3.22 11.25
N ARG A 130 -10.16 3.23 11.26
CA ARG A 130 -10.97 4.05 10.34
C ARG A 130 -10.89 5.53 10.64
N THR A 131 -10.81 6.28 9.57
CA THR A 131 -10.92 7.73 9.55
C THR A 131 -11.43 8.15 8.17
N PRO A 132 -12.26 9.19 8.03
CA PRO A 132 -12.63 9.72 6.72
C PRO A 132 -11.40 10.25 5.99
N PHE A 133 -11.25 9.86 4.72
CA PHE A 133 -10.19 10.38 3.85
C PHE A 133 -10.52 10.21 2.37
N GLU A 134 -9.81 10.99 1.56
CA GLU A 134 -9.80 10.90 0.10
C GLU A 134 -8.37 11.07 -0.39
N ASN A 135 -8.01 10.31 -1.41
CA ASN A 135 -6.75 10.47 -2.16
C ASN A 135 -6.90 9.94 -3.58
N ALA A 136 -5.84 9.99 -4.40
CA ALA A 136 -5.89 9.58 -5.81
C ALA A 136 -6.26 8.11 -6.03
N LEU A 137 -6.01 7.22 -5.07
CA LEU A 137 -6.17 5.78 -5.24
C LEU A 137 -7.28 5.16 -4.40
N PHE A 138 -7.62 5.79 -3.26
CA PHE A 138 -8.61 5.27 -2.32
C PHE A 138 -9.43 6.39 -1.70
N SER A 139 -10.61 6.02 -1.19
CA SER A 139 -11.36 6.89 -0.29
C SER A 139 -12.19 6.07 0.70
N ASP A 140 -12.38 6.61 1.89
CA ASP A 140 -13.34 6.17 2.89
C ASP A 140 -14.18 7.37 3.33
N PRO A 141 -15.13 7.84 2.48
CA PRO A 141 -15.98 8.98 2.80
C PRO A 141 -16.78 8.72 4.07
N GLU A 142 -16.81 9.69 4.95
CA GLU A 142 -17.52 9.60 6.24
C GLU A 142 -17.04 8.43 7.14
N GLY A 143 -15.96 7.73 6.80
CA GLY A 143 -15.51 6.57 7.58
C GLY A 143 -16.47 5.38 7.55
N ARG A 144 -17.25 5.10 6.48
CA ARG A 144 -18.28 4.04 6.45
C ARG A 144 -18.16 3.07 5.29
N SER A 145 -17.42 3.40 4.25
CA SER A 145 -17.27 2.56 3.06
C SER A 145 -15.91 2.76 2.44
N PHE A 146 -15.47 1.77 1.70
CA PHE A 146 -14.15 1.76 1.06
C PHE A 146 -14.29 1.85 -0.44
N ASN A 147 -13.51 2.71 -1.07
CA ASN A 147 -13.36 2.78 -2.52
C ASN A 147 -11.89 2.57 -2.90
N CYS A 148 -11.66 1.85 -3.98
CA CYS A 148 -10.37 1.73 -4.64
C CYS A 148 -10.53 2.09 -6.11
N TYR A 149 -9.69 3.00 -6.61
CA TYR A 149 -9.70 3.49 -8.00
C TYR A 149 -8.47 3.02 -8.78
N ILE A 150 -7.65 2.14 -8.21
CA ILE A 150 -6.48 1.57 -8.88
C ILE A 150 -6.94 0.74 -10.07
N PRO A 151 -6.48 1.02 -11.30
CA PRO A 151 -6.77 0.17 -12.45
C PRO A 151 -6.14 -1.21 -12.29
N MET A 152 -6.93 -2.28 -12.45
CA MET A 152 -6.44 -3.66 -12.30
C MET A 152 -6.69 -4.43 -13.59
N PRO A 153 -5.74 -4.46 -14.54
CA PRO A 153 -5.86 -5.18 -15.79
C PRO A 153 -5.77 -6.70 -15.60
N PHE A 154 -6.49 -7.44 -16.46
CA PHE A 154 -6.39 -8.89 -16.61
C PHE A 154 -6.59 -9.30 -18.07
N ARG A 155 -5.93 -10.40 -18.52
CA ARG A 155 -5.89 -10.79 -19.95
C ARG A 155 -6.87 -11.91 -20.29
N LYS A 156 -7.17 -12.81 -19.33
CA LYS A 156 -7.97 -14.02 -19.55
C LYS A 156 -9.09 -14.18 -18.54
N SER A 157 -8.85 -13.79 -17.29
CA SER A 157 -9.86 -13.88 -16.24
C SER A 157 -9.50 -13.05 -15.01
N ALA A 158 -10.53 -12.68 -14.24
CA ALA A 158 -10.38 -12.08 -12.92
C ALA A 158 -11.31 -12.76 -11.94
N ARG A 159 -10.80 -13.17 -10.77
CA ARG A 159 -11.58 -13.66 -9.65
C ARG A 159 -11.23 -12.88 -8.40
N ILE A 160 -12.26 -12.34 -7.73
CA ILE A 160 -12.11 -11.60 -6.47
C ILE A 160 -12.98 -12.28 -5.43
N VAL A 161 -12.40 -12.54 -4.27
CA VAL A 161 -13.09 -13.13 -3.13
C VAL A 161 -12.85 -12.31 -1.87
N LEU A 162 -13.82 -12.33 -0.97
CA LEU A 162 -13.68 -11.89 0.41
C LEU A 162 -13.75 -13.11 1.32
N VAL A 163 -12.85 -13.19 2.30
CA VAL A 163 -12.81 -14.26 3.31
C VAL A 163 -13.05 -13.66 4.68
N ASN A 164 -13.97 -14.25 5.43
CA ASN A 164 -14.27 -13.86 6.80
C ASN A 164 -13.54 -14.78 7.78
N ASP A 165 -12.30 -14.41 8.14
CA ASP A 165 -11.55 -15.13 9.19
C ASP A 165 -11.94 -14.67 10.61
N SER A 166 -12.96 -13.78 10.76
CA SER A 166 -13.44 -13.35 12.07
C SER A 166 -14.38 -14.37 12.70
N LYS A 167 -14.68 -14.18 13.97
CA LYS A 167 -15.64 -15.02 14.71
C LYS A 167 -17.09 -14.53 14.62
N ALA A 168 -17.35 -13.46 13.90
CA ALA A 168 -18.67 -12.84 13.78
C ALA A 168 -19.20 -12.91 12.35
N SER A 169 -20.51 -12.99 12.19
CA SER A 169 -21.17 -12.83 10.90
C SER A 169 -21.08 -11.36 10.45
N ILE A 170 -20.81 -11.15 9.16
CA ILE A 170 -20.63 -9.84 8.55
C ILE A 170 -21.73 -9.62 7.51
N HIS A 171 -22.40 -8.48 7.56
CA HIS A 171 -23.28 -8.05 6.48
C HIS A 171 -22.45 -7.26 5.46
N LEU A 172 -22.45 -7.71 4.21
CA LEU A 172 -21.59 -7.25 3.12
C LEU A 172 -22.40 -6.62 2.01
N PHE A 173 -21.92 -5.45 1.51
CA PHE A 173 -22.37 -4.80 0.27
C PHE A 173 -21.13 -4.54 -0.58
N TYR A 174 -21.25 -4.67 -1.90
CA TYR A 174 -20.15 -4.39 -2.82
C TYR A 174 -20.59 -4.05 -4.23
N ASP A 175 -19.75 -3.29 -4.94
CA ASP A 175 -19.76 -3.10 -6.39
C ASP A 175 -18.33 -3.21 -6.93
N ILE A 176 -18.14 -3.92 -8.03
CA ILE A 176 -16.89 -4.00 -8.78
C ILE A 176 -17.15 -3.58 -10.21
N ASP A 177 -16.67 -2.39 -10.55
CA ASP A 177 -16.89 -1.76 -11.85
C ASP A 177 -15.69 -2.03 -12.75
N PHE A 178 -15.93 -2.58 -13.94
CA PHE A 178 -14.84 -2.90 -14.87
C PHE A 178 -15.21 -2.66 -16.33
N LEU A 179 -14.21 -2.43 -17.13
CA LEU A 179 -14.28 -2.40 -18.57
C LEU A 179 -13.87 -3.76 -19.11
N LYS A 180 -14.81 -4.50 -19.71
CA LYS A 180 -14.51 -5.68 -20.49
C LYS A 180 -13.89 -5.22 -21.81
N LEU A 181 -12.79 -5.87 -22.22
CA LEU A 181 -12.07 -5.59 -23.46
C LEU A 181 -11.99 -6.84 -24.32
N LYS A 182 -11.71 -6.68 -25.60
CA LYS A 182 -11.39 -7.79 -26.49
C LYS A 182 -10.04 -8.42 -26.10
N GLU A 183 -9.05 -7.58 -25.82
CA GLU A 183 -7.71 -7.97 -25.39
C GLU A 183 -7.03 -6.83 -24.59
N GLN A 184 -5.97 -7.17 -23.87
CA GLN A 184 -5.08 -6.20 -23.22
C GLN A 184 -3.83 -5.96 -24.05
N ALA A 185 -3.26 -4.75 -23.98
CA ALA A 185 -1.98 -4.46 -24.59
C ALA A 185 -0.87 -5.37 -24.06
N ALA A 186 0.09 -5.76 -24.92
CA ALA A 186 1.12 -6.72 -24.58
C ALA A 186 2.03 -6.30 -23.42
N ASN A 187 2.21 -5.00 -23.20
CA ASN A 187 3.01 -4.41 -22.11
C ASN A 187 2.22 -4.11 -20.83
N THR A 188 0.95 -4.51 -20.75
CA THR A 188 0.12 -4.29 -19.56
C THR A 188 0.59 -5.18 -18.41
N LEU A 189 0.78 -4.60 -17.23
CA LEU A 189 1.16 -5.28 -15.99
C LEU A 189 -0.07 -5.62 -15.15
N TYR A 190 0.04 -6.64 -14.29
CA TYR A 190 -0.99 -7.01 -13.33
C TYR A 190 -0.80 -6.28 -12.01
N PHE A 191 -1.89 -5.96 -11.33
CA PHE A 191 -1.85 -5.34 -10.02
C PHE A 191 -1.64 -6.38 -8.91
N HIS A 192 -0.79 -6.06 -7.94
CA HIS A 192 -0.41 -6.91 -6.82
C HIS A 192 -0.39 -6.15 -5.50
N THR A 193 -0.50 -6.89 -4.39
CA THR A 193 -0.18 -6.40 -3.06
C THR A 193 0.67 -7.39 -2.28
N TYR A 194 1.43 -6.86 -1.32
CA TYR A 194 2.06 -7.64 -0.27
C TYR A 194 1.75 -6.97 1.08
N TRP A 195 1.24 -7.72 2.03
CA TRP A 195 1.00 -7.26 3.38
C TRP A 195 1.79 -8.06 4.39
N SER A 196 2.40 -7.38 5.36
CA SER A 196 3.09 -8.01 6.47
C SER A 196 2.98 -7.18 7.74
N ARG A 197 3.21 -7.84 8.87
CA ARG A 197 3.29 -7.23 10.20
C ARG A 197 4.40 -7.90 11.00
N ASN A 198 5.15 -7.09 11.74
CA ASN A 198 6.09 -7.54 12.74
C ASN A 198 5.82 -6.79 14.05
N ALA A 199 5.17 -7.45 15.01
CA ALA A 199 4.82 -6.85 16.28
C ALA A 199 6.03 -6.66 17.22
N LYS A 200 7.15 -7.32 16.95
CA LYS A 200 8.39 -7.21 17.73
C LYS A 200 9.60 -7.38 16.81
N PRO A 201 9.94 -6.37 16.00
CA PRO A 201 11.06 -6.44 15.06
C PRO A 201 12.39 -6.71 15.78
N GLU A 202 13.31 -7.32 15.06
CA GLU A 202 14.70 -7.42 15.48
C GLU A 202 15.34 -6.01 15.45
N LEU A 203 16.09 -5.66 16.52
CA LEU A 203 16.71 -4.34 16.60
C LEU A 203 17.79 -4.20 15.53
N ALA A 204 17.86 -3.01 14.92
CA ALA A 204 18.78 -2.68 13.83
C ALA A 204 18.57 -3.48 12.53
N LYS A 205 17.40 -4.11 12.36
CA LYS A 205 16.99 -4.75 11.13
C LYS A 205 15.86 -3.97 10.49
N ASP A 206 16.03 -3.61 9.23
CA ASP A 206 14.99 -2.93 8.47
C ASP A 206 13.73 -3.81 8.33
N PHE A 207 12.56 -3.19 8.33
CA PHE A 207 11.31 -3.87 8.04
C PHE A 207 11.08 -3.91 6.52
N ASP A 208 10.79 -5.11 5.98
CA ASP A 208 10.47 -5.29 4.56
C ASP A 208 9.03 -4.83 4.29
N ILE A 209 8.88 -3.66 3.66
CA ILE A 209 7.61 -3.18 3.09
C ILE A 209 7.24 -4.04 1.88
N LEU A 210 8.21 -4.30 1.00
CA LEU A 210 8.13 -5.23 -0.12
C LEU A 210 9.41 -6.07 -0.15
N PRO A 211 9.37 -7.37 0.18
CA PRO A 211 10.48 -8.28 -0.06
C PRO A 211 10.83 -8.35 -1.55
N GLU A 212 12.05 -8.82 -1.87
CA GLU A 212 12.54 -8.86 -3.25
C GLU A 212 11.53 -9.58 -4.19
N VAL A 213 11.09 -8.87 -5.23
CA VAL A 213 10.35 -9.43 -6.37
C VAL A 213 11.26 -9.40 -7.61
N LYS A 214 11.33 -10.52 -8.35
CA LYS A 214 12.20 -10.69 -9.54
C LYS A 214 11.39 -10.70 -10.81
N GLY A 215 11.61 -9.71 -11.67
CA GLY A 215 10.91 -9.47 -12.94
C GLY A 215 10.71 -7.99 -13.17
N LYS A 216 9.89 -7.63 -14.14
CA LYS A 216 9.58 -6.25 -14.51
C LYS A 216 8.34 -5.75 -13.79
N GLY A 217 8.38 -4.50 -13.35
CA GLY A 217 7.23 -3.93 -12.69
C GLY A 217 7.33 -2.45 -12.38
N ARG A 218 6.38 -2.00 -11.55
CA ARG A 218 6.31 -0.65 -11.01
C ARG A 218 5.87 -0.72 -9.55
N TYR A 219 6.70 -0.28 -8.64
CA TYR A 219 6.27 -0.07 -7.26
C TYR A 219 5.37 1.18 -7.21
N LEU A 220 4.13 0.97 -6.76
CA LEU A 220 3.13 2.04 -6.72
C LEU A 220 3.12 2.78 -5.39
N GLY A 221 3.63 2.16 -4.32
CA GLY A 221 3.69 2.75 -3.01
C GLY A 221 3.22 1.84 -1.89
N MET A 222 2.92 2.44 -0.76
CA MET A 222 2.52 1.69 0.44
C MET A 222 1.52 2.46 1.30
N ASN A 223 0.81 1.70 2.13
CA ASN A 223 0.20 2.20 3.35
C ASN A 223 0.83 1.47 4.55
N MET A 224 1.07 2.17 5.64
CA MET A 224 1.80 1.64 6.79
C MET A 224 1.11 2.03 8.10
N GLY A 225 1.16 1.14 9.06
CA GLY A 225 0.72 1.38 10.42
C GLY A 225 1.83 1.09 11.42
N ILE A 226 1.99 1.95 12.41
CA ILE A 226 2.93 1.81 13.52
C ILE A 226 2.18 1.93 14.84
N ILE A 227 2.47 1.03 15.77
CA ILE A 227 2.07 1.16 17.19
C ILE A 227 3.37 1.27 17.97
N THR A 228 3.65 2.48 18.50
CA THR A 228 4.91 2.74 19.20
C THR A 228 4.96 2.03 20.55
N ASP A 229 6.12 1.40 20.85
CA ASP A 229 6.32 0.70 22.11
C ASP A 229 6.36 1.71 23.28
N PRO A 230 5.59 1.47 24.35
CA PRO A 230 5.53 2.37 25.51
C PRO A 230 6.87 2.58 26.22
N VAL A 231 7.83 1.68 26.06
CA VAL A 231 9.16 1.80 26.68
C VAL A 231 9.93 3.02 26.17
N TYR A 232 9.65 3.46 24.94
CA TYR A 232 10.25 4.68 24.37
C TYR A 232 9.45 5.95 24.66
N GLN A 233 8.42 5.86 25.51
CA GLN A 233 7.59 6.97 25.97
C GLN A 233 7.04 7.83 24.81
N LYS A 234 7.46 9.11 24.74
CA LYS A 234 7.03 10.09 23.72
C LYS A 234 8.14 10.43 22.72
N SER A 235 9.24 9.64 22.68
CA SER A 235 10.28 9.89 21.68
C SER A 235 9.71 9.89 20.28
N TRP A 236 10.27 10.70 19.41
CA TRP A 236 9.96 10.68 18.00
C TRP A 236 10.33 9.31 17.39
N TRP A 237 9.49 8.74 16.56
CA TRP A 237 9.67 7.38 16.00
C TRP A 237 10.09 7.39 14.53
N GLY A 238 10.00 8.52 13.83
CA GLY A 238 10.02 8.61 12.36
C GLY A 238 11.34 9.08 11.75
N GLU A 239 12.50 8.80 12.38
CA GLU A 239 13.84 9.11 11.83
C GLU A 239 14.32 8.07 10.80
N GLY A 240 13.63 6.92 10.71
CA GLY A 240 14.04 5.82 9.84
C GLY A 240 13.80 6.10 8.36
N GLU A 241 14.81 5.82 7.54
CA GLU A 241 14.79 6.03 6.09
C GLU A 241 14.02 4.93 5.38
N VAL A 242 13.22 5.29 4.37
CA VAL A 242 12.69 4.34 3.39
C VAL A 242 13.72 4.13 2.29
N LYS A 243 14.02 2.87 1.99
CA LYS A 243 15.03 2.46 1.00
C LYS A 243 14.37 1.64 -0.09
N ILE A 244 14.60 2.00 -1.35
CA ILE A 244 14.08 1.27 -2.51
C ILE A 244 15.27 0.77 -3.33
N TYR A 245 15.41 -0.54 -3.38
CA TYR A 245 16.43 -1.27 -4.13
C TYR A 245 15.83 -1.72 -5.44
N ILE A 246 16.46 -1.40 -6.55
CA ILE A 246 16.00 -1.74 -7.91
C ILE A 246 17.15 -2.23 -8.78
N ASP A 247 16.79 -3.09 -9.72
CA ASP A 247 17.64 -3.48 -10.86
C ASP A 247 19.04 -3.98 -10.48
N GLY A 248 19.10 -4.85 -9.46
CA GLY A 248 20.32 -5.51 -9.03
C GLY A 248 21.05 -4.83 -7.86
N ASP A 249 20.46 -3.79 -7.26
CA ASP A 249 20.97 -3.21 -6.00
C ASP A 249 21.09 -4.29 -4.92
N LYS A 250 22.18 -4.26 -4.15
CA LYS A 250 22.45 -5.24 -3.08
C LYS A 250 22.44 -4.60 -1.69
N ASP A 251 23.54 -4.01 -1.31
CA ASP A 251 23.76 -3.46 0.04
C ASP A 251 23.25 -2.02 0.13
N LEU A 252 23.34 -1.27 -0.95
CA LEU A 252 22.94 0.13 -1.02
C LEU A 252 21.78 0.32 -1.99
N PRO A 253 20.72 1.08 -1.60
CA PRO A 253 19.58 1.35 -2.47
C PRO A 253 19.90 2.44 -3.49
N THR A 254 19.27 2.38 -4.65
CA THR A 254 19.26 3.50 -5.61
C THR A 254 18.44 4.67 -5.11
N LEU A 255 17.31 4.42 -4.43
CA LEU A 255 16.43 5.46 -3.91
C LEU A 255 16.42 5.42 -2.39
N ASN A 256 16.81 6.52 -1.77
CA ASN A 256 16.88 6.68 -0.32
C ASN A 256 16.52 8.12 0.08
N GLY A 257 15.72 8.28 1.12
CA GLY A 257 15.37 9.57 1.72
C GLY A 257 16.23 9.89 2.93
N SER A 258 15.76 10.79 3.78
CA SER A 258 16.44 11.18 5.01
C SER A 258 15.70 10.75 6.29
N GLY A 259 14.45 10.34 6.16
CA GLY A 259 13.61 9.87 7.26
C GLY A 259 12.24 9.37 6.79
N THR A 260 11.39 8.95 7.71
CA THR A 260 10.01 8.54 7.39
C THR A 260 9.15 9.74 7.03
N GLU A 261 9.35 10.87 7.70
CA GLU A 261 8.55 12.07 7.52
C GLU A 261 8.74 12.73 6.16
N ASP A 262 9.97 12.82 5.64
CA ASP A 262 10.22 13.35 4.31
C ASP A 262 9.67 12.43 3.22
N TYR A 263 9.73 11.11 3.43
CA TYR A 263 9.12 10.14 2.52
C TYR A 263 7.62 10.35 2.36
N ILE A 264 6.90 10.68 3.44
CA ILE A 264 5.46 10.96 3.40
C ILE A 264 5.13 12.45 3.23
N GLY A 265 6.14 13.30 2.98
CA GLY A 265 5.98 14.70 2.57
C GLY A 265 5.77 15.68 3.70
N THR A 266 6.21 15.37 4.93
CA THR A 266 6.26 16.30 6.06
C THR A 266 7.69 16.61 6.47
N GLY A 267 7.88 17.37 7.53
CA GLY A 267 9.17 17.69 8.13
C GLY A 267 8.99 18.16 9.57
N TRP A 268 9.99 17.84 10.42
CA TRP A 268 10.01 18.20 11.84
C TRP A 268 8.88 17.58 12.65
N GLY A 269 8.40 16.39 12.25
CA GLY A 269 7.34 15.65 12.92
C GLY A 269 6.19 15.28 12.00
N GLN A 270 5.17 14.64 12.58
CA GLN A 270 4.05 14.06 11.85
C GLN A 270 2.72 14.42 12.49
N GLY A 271 1.86 15.10 11.75
CA GLY A 271 0.47 15.39 12.07
C GLY A 271 -0.50 14.68 11.13
N VAL A 272 -1.80 14.85 11.36
CA VAL A 272 -2.86 14.31 10.50
C VAL A 272 -3.03 15.20 9.26
N PHE A 273 -2.94 14.61 8.09
CA PHE A 273 -3.27 15.24 6.81
C PHE A 273 -3.59 14.18 5.75
N ALA A 274 -4.29 14.57 4.70
CA ALA A 274 -4.50 13.76 3.51
C ALA A 274 -4.23 14.61 2.27
N HIS A 275 -3.47 14.05 1.33
CA HIS A 275 -3.19 14.61 0.01
C HIS A 275 -3.33 13.49 -1.01
N ASP A 276 -3.44 13.80 -2.30
CA ASP A 276 -3.65 12.82 -3.37
C ASP A 276 -2.65 11.66 -3.35
N PHE A 277 -1.38 11.91 -3.02
CA PHE A 277 -0.31 10.93 -3.17
C PHE A 277 0.41 10.57 -1.87
N GLN A 278 0.22 11.31 -0.80
CA GLN A 278 0.79 11.04 0.52
C GLN A 278 -0.08 11.58 1.63
N GLY A 279 0.04 11.02 2.82
CA GLY A 279 -0.71 11.50 3.97
C GLY A 279 -0.48 10.67 5.22
N CYS A 280 -0.89 11.23 6.35
CA CYS A 280 -0.96 10.54 7.62
C CYS A 280 -2.39 10.62 8.15
N LEU A 281 -3.11 9.52 8.13
CA LEU A 281 -4.52 9.47 8.50
C LEU A 281 -4.73 9.33 10.00
N VAL A 282 -3.74 8.81 10.71
CA VAL A 282 -3.75 8.65 12.17
C VAL A 282 -2.42 9.13 12.71
N ALA A 283 -2.46 10.06 13.66
CA ALA A 283 -1.32 10.57 14.43
C ALA A 283 -1.77 10.72 15.88
N ASP A 284 -1.88 9.61 16.61
CA ASP A 284 -2.49 9.56 17.94
C ASP A 284 -1.46 9.16 19.00
N THR A 285 -0.94 10.15 19.71
CA THR A 285 0.05 9.97 20.77
C THR A 285 -0.53 9.30 22.02
N LEU A 286 -1.86 9.35 22.23
CA LEU A 286 -2.51 8.73 23.39
C LEU A 286 -2.64 7.22 23.22
N THR A 287 -3.04 6.77 22.03
CA THR A 287 -3.10 5.34 21.69
C THR A 287 -1.77 4.83 21.15
N ARG A 288 -0.82 5.72 20.85
CA ARG A 288 0.48 5.43 20.23
C ARG A 288 0.35 4.78 18.85
N GLU A 289 -0.67 5.18 18.10
CA GLU A 289 -0.99 4.65 16.78
C GLU A 289 -0.72 5.69 15.69
N TRP A 290 -0.06 5.26 14.63
CA TRP A 290 0.26 6.07 13.46
C TRP A 290 -0.09 5.30 12.21
N ALA A 291 -0.80 5.94 11.26
CA ALA A 291 -1.13 5.34 9.98
C ALA A 291 -0.92 6.35 8.86
N PHE A 292 -0.13 6.00 7.88
CA PHE A 292 0.29 6.89 6.80
C PHE A 292 0.47 6.15 5.47
N TYR A 293 0.51 6.90 4.38
CA TYR A 293 0.66 6.36 3.03
C TYR A 293 1.52 7.24 2.14
N ARG A 294 2.14 6.62 1.14
CA ARG A 294 2.79 7.26 0.01
C ARG A 294 2.51 6.46 -1.25
N TYR A 295 2.08 7.16 -2.33
CA TYR A 295 1.85 6.59 -3.65
C TYR A 295 2.71 7.28 -4.70
N HIS A 296 3.57 6.51 -5.36
CA HIS A 296 4.47 6.94 -6.42
C HIS A 296 3.71 7.07 -7.76
N VAL A 297 2.73 7.98 -7.83
CA VAL A 297 1.96 8.27 -9.04
C VAL A 297 2.65 9.33 -9.88
N PRO A 298 3.00 10.53 -9.31
CA PRO A 298 3.70 11.56 -10.06
C PRO A 298 5.19 11.28 -10.22
N ASP A 299 5.78 10.46 -9.37
CA ASP A 299 7.20 10.10 -9.28
C ASP A 299 7.38 8.56 -9.40
N PRO A 300 7.10 7.97 -10.59
CA PRO A 300 6.98 6.52 -10.72
C PRO A 300 8.31 5.80 -10.47
N VAL A 301 8.23 4.68 -9.74
CA VAL A 301 9.34 3.77 -9.47
C VAL A 301 9.21 2.54 -10.35
N TYR A 302 9.93 2.50 -11.46
CA TYR A 302 10.00 1.36 -12.36
C TYR A 302 11.21 0.47 -12.04
N PHE A 303 11.07 -0.83 -12.28
CA PHE A 303 12.17 -1.79 -12.20
C PHE A 303 12.11 -2.78 -13.37
N GLN A 304 13.28 -3.19 -13.87
CA GLN A 304 13.41 -4.07 -15.03
C GLN A 304 13.77 -5.51 -14.64
N THR A 305 14.44 -5.70 -13.51
CA THR A 305 14.91 -7.02 -13.06
C THR A 305 14.43 -7.41 -11.69
N ASP A 306 14.38 -6.48 -10.74
CA ASP A 306 13.96 -6.73 -9.37
C ASP A 306 13.65 -5.43 -8.62
N CYS A 307 12.88 -5.57 -7.52
CA CYS A 307 12.60 -4.49 -6.58
C CYS A 307 12.46 -5.05 -5.17
N ARG A 308 13.04 -4.33 -4.19
CA ARG A 308 12.84 -4.53 -2.75
C ARG A 308 12.66 -3.17 -2.08
N VAL A 309 11.74 -3.07 -1.11
CA VAL A 309 11.49 -1.83 -0.37
C VAL A 309 11.55 -2.12 1.12
N THR A 310 12.36 -1.36 1.85
CA THR A 310 12.50 -1.48 3.30
C THR A 310 12.33 -0.14 4.00
N ILE A 311 12.11 -0.16 5.31
CA ILE A 311 12.16 1.02 6.18
C ILE A 311 12.98 0.70 7.42
N GLN A 312 13.84 1.63 7.82
CA GLN A 312 14.53 1.57 9.09
C GLN A 312 13.57 1.91 10.24
N LEU A 313 13.74 1.27 11.37
CA LEU A 313 13.01 1.59 12.60
C LEU A 313 13.93 2.39 13.52
N ILE A 314 14.00 3.68 13.29
CA ILE A 314 14.84 4.63 14.03
C ILE A 314 13.95 5.73 14.59
N GLY A 315 14.19 6.09 15.83
CA GLY A 315 13.60 7.26 16.46
C GLY A 315 14.66 8.19 17.03
N GLY A 316 14.23 9.30 17.61
CA GLY A 316 15.12 10.30 18.16
C GLY A 316 14.55 11.00 19.41
N ASP A 317 15.46 11.46 20.26
CA ASP A 317 15.18 12.37 21.37
C ASP A 317 16.48 12.99 21.90
N GLY A 318 16.37 13.97 22.81
CA GLY A 318 17.53 14.52 23.52
C GLY A 318 18.24 13.49 24.39
N LEU A 319 19.58 13.58 24.51
CA LEU A 319 20.44 12.60 25.16
C LEU A 319 19.93 12.15 26.54
N ASN A 320 19.50 13.10 27.40
CA ASN A 320 19.04 12.76 28.76
C ASN A 320 17.79 11.87 28.73
N LYS A 321 16.88 12.08 27.78
CA LYS A 321 15.70 11.25 27.59
C LYS A 321 16.06 9.86 27.07
N VAL A 322 16.98 9.78 26.14
CA VAL A 322 17.44 8.49 25.59
C VAL A 322 18.12 7.63 26.68
N ARG A 323 18.90 8.26 27.59
CA ARG A 323 19.44 7.58 28.77
C ARG A 323 18.37 7.11 29.74
N GLU A 324 17.31 7.92 29.97
CA GLU A 324 16.15 7.54 30.76
C GLU A 324 15.42 6.31 30.17
N TYR A 325 15.19 6.28 28.83
CA TYR A 325 14.56 5.13 28.18
C TYR A 325 15.38 3.86 28.39
N LYS A 326 16.71 3.93 28.20
CA LYS A 326 17.60 2.80 28.44
C LYS A 326 17.56 2.32 29.88
N ALA A 327 17.58 3.24 30.85
CA ALA A 327 17.46 2.91 32.26
C ALA A 327 16.12 2.23 32.62
N ASN A 328 15.05 2.53 31.88
CA ASN A 328 13.72 1.93 32.00
C ASN A 328 13.58 0.62 31.19
N GLY A 329 14.66 0.09 30.64
CA GLY A 329 14.71 -1.21 29.96
C GLY A 329 14.47 -1.17 28.45
N ALA A 330 14.54 0.01 27.81
CA ALA A 330 14.49 0.09 26.36
C ALA A 330 15.76 -0.47 25.73
N ASP A 331 15.60 -1.31 24.72
CA ASP A 331 16.71 -1.73 23.83
C ASP A 331 17.04 -0.55 22.92
N ILE A 332 18.27 -0.03 23.04
CA ILE A 332 18.74 1.15 22.30
C ILE A 332 20.11 0.87 21.69
N ILE A 333 20.24 1.09 20.40
CA ILE A 333 21.52 1.20 19.69
C ILE A 333 21.56 2.61 19.10
N PRO A 334 22.42 3.52 19.61
CA PRO A 334 22.57 4.84 19.03
C PRO A 334 23.14 4.79 17.61
N VAL A 335 22.61 5.60 16.71
CA VAL A 335 22.98 5.67 15.29
C VAL A 335 23.77 6.93 14.98
N THR A 336 23.22 8.09 15.33
CA THR A 336 23.86 9.40 15.16
C THR A 336 23.51 10.32 16.32
N VAL A 337 24.32 11.37 16.49
CA VAL A 337 23.98 12.50 17.37
C VAL A 337 24.04 13.78 16.57
N GLY A 338 22.91 14.50 16.53
CA GLY A 338 22.83 15.85 15.98
C GLY A 338 23.52 16.85 16.92
N ILE A 339 24.52 17.54 16.41
CA ILE A 339 25.26 18.60 17.11
C ILE A 339 25.16 19.88 16.28
N GLU A 340 25.57 21.03 16.85
CA GLU A 340 25.45 22.34 16.19
C GLU A 340 25.98 22.38 14.75
N ASN A 341 27.06 21.64 14.45
CA ASN A 341 27.72 21.67 13.14
C ASN A 341 27.67 20.32 12.39
N GLY A 342 26.63 19.50 12.57
CA GLY A 342 26.44 18.27 11.81
C GLY A 342 26.05 17.05 12.63
N LEU A 343 26.40 15.86 12.13
CA LEU A 343 26.08 14.57 12.73
C LEU A 343 27.33 13.80 13.14
N VAL A 344 27.38 13.35 14.38
CA VAL A 344 28.36 12.36 14.84
C VAL A 344 27.84 10.97 14.49
N LYS A 345 28.59 10.20 13.69
CA LYS A 345 28.23 8.85 13.20
C LYS A 345 28.70 7.80 14.22
N LEU A 346 27.76 7.16 14.90
CA LEU A 346 28.07 6.23 15.99
C LEU A 346 28.20 4.78 15.54
N LEU A 347 27.71 4.42 14.35
CA LEU A 347 27.94 3.07 13.80
C LEU A 347 29.37 2.89 13.30
N ASP A 348 30.02 3.96 12.79
CA ASP A 348 31.43 3.96 12.36
C ASP A 348 32.36 3.96 13.56
N LYS A 349 32.04 4.70 14.61
CA LYS A 349 32.82 4.86 15.83
C LYS A 349 31.92 4.80 17.06
N PRO A 350 31.56 3.59 17.52
CA PRO A 350 30.65 3.42 18.64
C PRO A 350 31.16 4.06 19.93
N ILE A 351 30.32 4.82 20.60
CA ILE A 351 30.54 5.35 21.93
C ILE A 351 29.39 4.83 22.79
N ALA A 352 29.68 4.29 23.97
CA ALA A 352 28.65 3.82 24.90
C ALA A 352 27.80 5.00 25.36
N LEU A 353 26.48 4.82 25.42
CA LEU A 353 25.54 5.88 25.81
C LEU A 353 25.82 6.44 27.22
N GLU A 354 26.39 5.62 28.11
CA GLU A 354 26.77 5.98 29.48
C GLU A 354 28.13 6.68 29.59
N ASP A 355 28.93 6.67 28.51
CA ASP A 355 30.23 7.29 28.50
C ASP A 355 30.11 8.82 28.67
N LYS A 356 30.99 9.41 29.48
CA LYS A 356 31.04 10.86 29.70
C LYS A 356 31.41 11.65 28.45
N SER A 357 32.13 11.01 27.52
CA SER A 357 32.52 11.59 26.22
C SER A 357 31.41 11.48 25.17
N PHE A 358 30.23 10.86 25.47
CA PHE A 358 29.13 10.77 24.54
C PHE A 358 28.64 12.19 24.18
N PRO A 359 28.53 12.54 22.90
CA PRO A 359 28.15 13.89 22.49
C PRO A 359 26.75 14.27 23.00
N ASP A 360 26.62 15.50 23.49
CA ASP A 360 25.31 16.05 23.85
C ASP A 360 24.58 16.55 22.61
N GLY A 361 23.29 16.24 22.50
CA GLY A 361 22.46 16.62 21.36
C GLY A 361 21.23 15.72 21.14
N TRP A 362 20.69 15.79 19.94
CA TRP A 362 19.62 14.92 19.47
C TRP A 362 20.19 13.57 19.09
N VAL A 363 19.79 12.51 19.79
CA VAL A 363 20.28 11.15 19.57
C VAL A 363 19.29 10.37 18.75
N ASN A 364 19.67 9.95 17.55
CA ASN A 364 18.94 8.98 16.76
C ASN A 364 19.35 7.57 17.18
N PHE A 365 18.38 6.68 17.35
CA PHE A 365 18.63 5.31 17.83
C PHE A 365 17.66 4.30 17.24
N TYR A 366 18.14 3.08 17.01
CA TYR A 366 17.26 1.96 16.63
C TYR A 366 16.27 1.63 17.74
N ARG A 367 15.04 1.31 17.35
CA ARG A 367 13.92 0.98 18.24
C ARG A 367 13.08 -0.17 17.71
N ARG A 368 12.20 -0.70 18.54
CA ARG A 368 11.29 -1.79 18.19
C ARG A 368 9.86 -1.34 18.38
N ASP A 369 9.17 -1.04 17.30
CA ASP A 369 7.75 -0.73 17.31
C ASP A 369 7.00 -1.82 16.55
N ASP A 370 5.73 -2.05 16.90
CA ASP A 370 4.85 -2.91 16.11
C ASP A 370 4.56 -2.23 14.77
N VAL A 371 4.97 -2.85 13.68
CA VAL A 371 4.92 -2.29 12.35
C VAL A 371 4.18 -3.21 11.39
N SER A 372 3.33 -2.63 10.53
CA SER A 372 2.63 -3.33 9.46
C SER A 372 2.55 -2.47 8.20
N ALA A 373 2.60 -3.09 7.02
CA ALA A 373 2.48 -2.36 5.77
C ALA A 373 1.77 -3.19 4.70
N THR A 374 1.08 -2.48 3.79
CA THR A 374 0.63 -2.99 2.50
C THR A 374 1.44 -2.30 1.42
N ALA A 375 2.25 -3.06 0.68
CA ALA A 375 2.85 -2.60 -0.56
C ALA A 375 1.90 -2.81 -1.72
N TYR A 376 1.83 -1.83 -2.63
CA TYR A 376 1.08 -1.90 -3.88
C TYR A 376 2.06 -1.82 -5.04
N PHE A 377 1.91 -2.72 -6.02
CA PHE A 377 2.80 -2.72 -7.19
C PHE A 377 2.13 -3.33 -8.41
N TYR A 378 2.65 -3.00 -9.58
CA TYR A 378 2.32 -3.69 -10.82
C TYR A 378 3.47 -4.61 -11.20
N PHE A 379 3.14 -5.81 -11.71
CA PHE A 379 4.10 -6.84 -12.05
C PHE A 379 3.77 -7.53 -13.37
N GLU A 380 4.78 -8.03 -14.08
CA GLU A 380 4.60 -8.65 -15.40
C GLU A 380 3.90 -10.01 -15.36
N LYS A 381 3.89 -10.69 -14.21
CA LYS A 381 3.28 -12.03 -14.03
C LYS A 381 1.94 -11.92 -13.30
N PRO A 382 1.00 -12.85 -13.52
CA PRO A 382 -0.31 -12.83 -12.87
C PRO A 382 -0.28 -13.28 -11.39
N ASP A 383 0.85 -13.82 -10.91
CA ASP A 383 1.11 -14.21 -9.52
C ASP A 383 2.54 -13.84 -9.08
N HIS A 384 2.85 -14.08 -7.82
CA HIS A 384 4.17 -13.85 -7.24
C HIS A 384 4.56 -14.96 -6.25
N VAL A 385 5.83 -14.99 -5.86
CA VAL A 385 6.39 -15.95 -4.90
C VAL A 385 6.65 -15.36 -3.50
N LEU A 386 6.10 -14.18 -3.21
CA LEU A 386 6.21 -13.54 -1.89
C LEU A 386 5.59 -14.41 -0.80
N PRO A 387 5.97 -14.22 0.48
CA PRO A 387 5.35 -14.91 1.60
C PRO A 387 3.83 -14.75 1.61
N VAL A 388 3.13 -15.79 2.05
CA VAL A 388 1.67 -15.75 2.18
C VAL A 388 1.23 -14.81 3.31
N LEU A 389 0.00 -14.32 3.21
CA LEU A 389 -0.60 -13.51 4.27
C LEU A 389 -0.55 -14.26 5.61
N PRO A 390 -0.05 -13.65 6.70
CA PRO A 390 -0.04 -14.25 8.02
C PRO A 390 -1.44 -14.63 8.53
N SER A 391 -1.48 -15.55 9.52
CA SER A 391 -2.73 -15.99 10.13
C SER A 391 -3.51 -14.82 10.76
N VAL A 392 -4.81 -15.03 10.99
CA VAL A 392 -5.69 -14.01 11.57
C VAL A 392 -5.22 -13.57 12.97
N GLU A 393 -4.65 -14.49 13.75
CA GLU A 393 -4.10 -14.22 15.08
C GLU A 393 -2.96 -13.20 15.00
N ILE A 394 -2.05 -13.35 14.04
CA ILE A 394 -0.94 -12.40 13.82
C ILE A 394 -1.48 -11.05 13.33
N ARG A 395 -2.43 -11.08 12.39
CA ARG A 395 -3.00 -9.84 11.83
C ARG A 395 -3.71 -8.99 12.88
N THR A 396 -4.40 -9.64 13.84
CA THR A 396 -5.27 -8.97 14.82
C THR A 396 -4.67 -8.83 16.21
N ALA A 397 -3.49 -9.42 16.48
CA ALA A 397 -2.88 -9.41 17.81
C ALA A 397 -2.77 -7.98 18.37
N GLY A 398 -3.20 -7.77 19.62
CA GLY A 398 -3.09 -6.50 20.34
C GLY A 398 -3.96 -5.36 19.82
N LEU A 399 -4.75 -5.57 18.77
CA LEU A 399 -5.69 -4.57 18.28
C LEU A 399 -6.92 -4.50 19.20
N LYS A 400 -7.43 -3.29 19.38
CA LYS A 400 -8.60 -3.04 20.22
C LYS A 400 -9.87 -3.09 19.39
N ASP A 401 -10.91 -3.71 19.92
CA ASP A 401 -12.28 -3.62 19.39
C ASP A 401 -12.88 -2.25 19.77
N LYS A 402 -12.39 -1.18 19.14
CA LYS A 402 -12.90 0.17 19.35
C LYS A 402 -13.62 0.66 18.12
#